data_7ac8f10abb7b9236e09d76408014ad4d
#
_entry.id   7ac8f10abb7b9236e09d76408014ad4d
#
_cell.length_a   1.000
_cell.length_b   1.000
_cell.length_c   1.000
_cell.angle_alpha   90.00
_cell.angle_beta   90.00
_cell.angle_gamma   90.00
#
_symmetry.space_group_name_H-M   'P 1'
#
loop_
_entity.id
_entity.type
_entity.pdbx_description
1 polymer ?
#
loop_
_entity_poly.entity_id
_entity_poly.type
_entity_poly.pdbx_seq_one_letter_code
_entity_poly.pdbx_strand_id
1 'polypeptide(L)'
;MARRNQSDVVRVSITDWVIEDGASDEPRYAISVVAARSGVRTTTLRRYEEWGLLEPARSGRQRLYSEADIERVLRIRRLVDDLGINLAGAAAVLHLRQQVIALQREMQALRDQLDRNR
;
A
#
# COMPACT_ATOMS: atom_id res chain seq x y z
N MET A 1 3.66 -17.57 -30.99
CA MET A 1 3.97 -16.46 -30.09
C MET A 1 2.85 -16.32 -29.06
N ALA A 2 3.16 -16.59 -27.82
CA ALA A 2 2.17 -16.46 -26.79
C ALA A 2 1.82 -14.99 -26.63
N ARG A 3 0.68 -14.63 -27.10
CA ARG A 3 0.13 -13.33 -26.85
C ARG A 3 -0.15 -13.23 -25.36
N ARG A 4 0.53 -12.33 -24.70
CA ARG A 4 0.20 -12.02 -23.34
C ARG A 4 -1.26 -11.62 -23.29
N ASN A 5 -2.05 -12.40 -22.62
CA ASN A 5 -3.47 -12.12 -22.52
C ASN A 5 -3.66 -10.79 -21.79
N GLN A 6 -4.29 -9.83 -22.45
CA GLN A 6 -4.56 -8.54 -21.85
C GLN A 6 -5.36 -8.66 -20.54
N SER A 7 -6.15 -9.72 -20.41
CA SER A 7 -6.88 -9.99 -19.18
C SER A 7 -5.96 -10.27 -17.99
N ASP A 8 -4.73 -10.76 -18.20
CA ASP A 8 -3.76 -10.96 -17.12
C ASP A 8 -3.17 -9.64 -16.62
N VAL A 9 -3.08 -8.63 -17.48
CA VAL A 9 -2.60 -7.30 -17.13
C VAL A 9 -3.70 -6.48 -16.47
N VAL A 10 -4.94 -6.69 -16.88
CA VAL A 10 -6.11 -5.94 -16.40
C VAL A 10 -6.74 -6.57 -15.16
N ARG A 11 -6.29 -7.77 -14.78
CA ARG A 11 -6.81 -8.51 -13.63
C ARG A 11 -6.37 -7.97 -12.27
N VAL A 12 -5.66 -6.89 -12.23
CA VAL A 12 -5.59 -6.13 -11.00
C VAL A 12 -7.01 -5.61 -10.77
N SER A 13 -7.79 -6.42 -10.10
CA SER A 13 -9.18 -6.16 -9.81
C SER A 13 -9.28 -4.79 -9.12
N ILE A 14 -10.18 -3.97 -9.59
CA ILE A 14 -10.52 -2.71 -8.92
C ILE A 14 -10.84 -2.96 -7.44
N THR A 15 -11.38 -4.12 -7.12
CA THR A 15 -11.63 -4.57 -5.76
C THR A 15 -10.36 -4.74 -4.93
N ASP A 16 -9.27 -5.19 -5.53
CA ASP A 16 -7.99 -5.30 -4.82
C ASP A 16 -7.40 -3.95 -4.46
N TRP A 17 -7.81 -2.90 -5.15
CA TRP A 17 -7.38 -1.53 -4.87
C TRP A 17 -8.22 -0.84 -3.80
N VAL A 18 -9.40 -1.37 -3.57
CA VAL A 18 -10.47 -0.70 -2.84
C VAL A 18 -10.62 -1.23 -1.43
N ILE A 19 -10.34 -2.49 -1.21
CA ILE A 19 -10.82 -3.21 -0.03
C ILE A 19 -9.84 -3.21 1.14
N GLU A 20 -8.67 -2.68 0.97
CA GLU A 20 -7.64 -3.00 1.94
C GLU A 20 -7.24 -1.86 2.83
N ASP A 21 -8.15 -1.45 3.66
CA ASP A 21 -7.85 -0.49 4.70
C ASP A 21 -8.23 -1.04 6.08
N GLY A 22 -7.95 -2.33 6.27
CA GLY A 22 -8.26 -3.00 7.52
C GLY A 22 -7.08 -3.30 8.42
N ALA A 23 -5.85 -3.08 7.94
CA ALA A 23 -4.68 -3.36 8.74
C ALA A 23 -4.46 -2.28 9.78
N SER A 24 -4.00 -2.70 10.96
CA SER A 24 -3.73 -1.79 12.08
C SER A 24 -2.59 -0.83 11.77
N ASP A 25 -2.78 0.44 12.09
CA ASP A 25 -1.76 1.49 12.03
C ASP A 25 -0.91 1.56 13.30
N GLU A 26 -1.16 0.69 14.26
CA GLU A 26 -0.43 0.71 15.51
C GLU A 26 1.05 0.37 15.30
N PRO A 27 1.99 1.25 15.69
CA PRO A 27 3.41 0.97 15.55
C PRO A 27 3.85 -0.13 16.51
N ARG A 28 4.38 -1.22 15.97
CA ARG A 28 4.73 -2.41 16.76
C ARG A 28 6.08 -3.02 16.43
N TYR A 29 6.50 -2.92 15.17
CA TYR A 29 7.53 -3.78 14.64
C TYR A 29 8.80 -3.02 14.32
N ALA A 30 9.95 -3.57 14.71
CA ALA A 30 11.24 -3.10 14.24
C ALA A 30 11.41 -3.41 12.75
N ILE A 31 12.32 -2.71 12.10
CA ILE A 31 12.58 -2.89 10.66
C ILE A 31 12.98 -4.34 10.32
N SER A 32 13.68 -5.01 11.23
CA SER A 32 14.09 -6.41 11.05
C SER A 32 12.90 -7.35 10.91
N VAL A 33 11.82 -7.09 11.65
CA VAL A 33 10.59 -7.88 11.55
C VAL A 33 9.91 -7.64 10.21
N VAL A 34 9.85 -6.37 9.76
CA VAL A 34 9.28 -6.02 8.47
C VAL A 34 10.06 -6.72 7.34
N ALA A 35 11.38 -6.67 7.40
CA ALA A 35 12.24 -7.33 6.43
C ALA A 35 12.00 -8.85 6.40
N ALA A 36 11.92 -9.49 7.56
CA ALA A 36 11.69 -10.93 7.65
C ALA A 36 10.32 -11.32 7.09
N ARG A 37 9.28 -10.56 7.41
CA ARG A 37 7.91 -10.86 6.99
C ARG A 37 7.64 -10.54 5.52
N SER A 38 8.27 -9.52 5.00
CA SER A 38 8.06 -9.09 3.60
C SER A 38 9.03 -9.73 2.61
N GLY A 39 10.16 -10.24 3.09
CA GLY A 39 11.24 -10.71 2.22
C GLY A 39 12.01 -9.56 1.56
N VAL A 40 11.84 -8.34 2.03
CA VAL A 40 12.50 -7.15 1.50
C VAL A 40 13.66 -6.77 2.44
N ARG A 41 14.81 -6.48 1.86
CA ARG A 41 16.00 -6.11 2.65
C ARG A 41 15.80 -4.79 3.37
N THR A 42 16.44 -4.64 4.53
CA THR A 42 16.37 -3.40 5.30
C THR A 42 16.87 -2.19 4.51
N THR A 43 17.89 -2.37 3.69
CA THR A 43 18.40 -1.31 2.80
C THR A 43 17.35 -0.86 1.80
N THR A 44 16.59 -1.78 1.25
CA THR A 44 15.50 -1.49 0.32
C THR A 44 14.35 -0.80 1.04
N LEU A 45 14.01 -1.23 2.26
CA LEU A 45 13.00 -0.57 3.08
C LEU A 45 13.35 0.89 3.37
N ARG A 46 14.63 1.17 3.62
CA ARG A 46 15.10 2.55 3.81
C ARG A 46 14.96 3.38 2.54
N ARG A 47 15.17 2.79 1.38
CA ARG A 47 14.88 3.47 0.09
C ARG A 47 13.41 3.81 -0.04
N TYR A 48 12.53 2.91 0.38
CA TYR A 48 11.10 3.20 0.38
C TYR A 48 10.77 4.40 1.27
N GLU A 49 11.41 4.49 2.42
CA GLU A 49 11.27 5.67 3.30
C GLU A 49 11.77 6.94 2.61
N GLU A 50 12.91 6.89 1.94
CA GLU A 50 13.47 8.04 1.21
C GLU A 50 12.53 8.54 0.13
N TRP A 51 11.80 7.64 -0.51
CA TRP A 51 10.80 7.97 -1.51
C TRP A 51 9.45 8.40 -0.92
N GLY A 52 9.35 8.44 0.39
CA GLY A 52 8.09 8.78 1.05
C GLY A 52 7.02 7.69 0.98
N LEU A 53 7.41 6.46 0.63
CA LEU A 53 6.49 5.34 0.52
C LEU A 53 6.19 4.70 1.87
N LEU A 54 7.06 4.89 2.83
CA LEU A 54 6.90 4.43 4.21
C LEU A 54 7.19 5.58 5.15
N GLU A 55 6.37 5.73 6.17
CA GLU A 55 6.55 6.72 7.22
C GLU A 55 6.47 6.01 8.58
N PRO A 56 7.59 5.44 9.06
CA PRO A 56 7.57 4.77 10.35
C PRO A 56 7.34 5.76 11.48
N ALA A 57 6.65 5.31 12.51
CA ALA A 57 6.57 6.05 13.74
C ALA A 57 7.92 5.99 14.46
N ARG A 58 8.23 7.00 15.23
CA ARG A 58 9.45 7.03 16.02
C ARG A 58 9.12 6.92 17.50
N SER A 59 9.78 5.97 18.16
CA SER A 59 9.77 5.84 19.61
C SER A 59 11.22 5.98 20.09
N GLY A 60 11.57 7.18 20.60
CA GLY A 60 12.94 7.49 20.90
C GLY A 60 13.82 7.48 19.64
N ARG A 61 14.85 6.61 19.63
CA ARG A 61 15.73 6.42 18.47
C ARG A 61 15.25 5.31 17.54
N GLN A 62 14.20 4.60 17.92
CA GLN A 62 13.71 3.45 17.19
C GLN A 62 12.64 3.86 16.20
N ARG A 63 12.71 3.27 14.99
CA ARG A 63 11.64 3.31 14.01
C ARG A 63 10.74 2.12 14.22
N LEU A 64 9.45 2.35 14.33
CA LEU A 64 8.46 1.32 14.49
C LEU A 64 7.47 1.33 13.33
N TYR A 65 7.16 0.14 12.86
CA TYR A 65 6.28 -0.09 11.71
C TYR A 65 5.01 -0.78 12.16
N SER A 66 3.93 -0.52 11.43
CA SER A 66 2.63 -1.13 11.68
C SER A 66 2.35 -2.30 10.73
N GLU A 67 1.27 -3.04 10.98
CA GLU A 67 0.76 -4.01 10.02
C GLU A 67 0.41 -3.36 8.68
N ALA A 68 -0.17 -2.18 8.71
CA ALA A 68 -0.47 -1.40 7.50
C ALA A 68 0.81 -1.10 6.70
N ASP A 69 1.90 -0.79 7.38
CA ASP A 69 3.20 -0.59 6.72
C ASP A 69 3.70 -1.87 6.05
N ILE A 70 3.56 -3.01 6.71
CA ILE A 70 3.96 -4.31 6.15
C ILE A 70 3.15 -4.62 4.89
N GLU A 71 1.85 -4.41 4.92
CA GLU A 71 1.02 -4.58 3.72
C GLU A 71 1.43 -3.65 2.59
N ARG A 72 1.76 -2.41 2.91
CA ARG A 72 2.25 -1.44 1.94
C ARG A 72 3.56 -1.91 1.30
N VAL A 73 4.48 -2.43 2.08
CA VAL A 73 5.74 -2.99 1.57
C VAL A 73 5.46 -4.14 0.60
N LEU A 74 4.54 -5.03 0.94
CA LEU A 74 4.16 -6.14 0.07
C LEU A 74 3.56 -5.66 -1.26
N ARG A 75 2.79 -4.58 -1.24
CA ARG A 75 2.26 -3.96 -2.46
C ARG A 75 3.35 -3.34 -3.31
N ILE A 76 4.26 -2.61 -2.70
CA ILE A 76 5.40 -2.01 -3.41
C ILE A 76 6.21 -3.12 -4.08
N ARG A 77 6.51 -4.18 -3.34
CA ARG A 77 7.23 -5.33 -3.87
C ARG A 77 6.53 -5.94 -5.08
N ARG A 78 5.23 -6.11 -5.01
CA ARG A 78 4.43 -6.65 -6.12
C ARG A 78 4.50 -5.75 -7.35
N LEU A 79 4.36 -4.44 -7.16
CA LEU A 79 4.43 -3.48 -8.25
C LEU A 79 5.79 -3.49 -8.93
N VAL A 80 6.85 -3.52 -8.15
CA VAL A 80 8.22 -3.48 -8.67
C VAL A 80 8.63 -4.83 -9.26
N ASP A 81 8.47 -5.91 -8.51
CA ASP A 81 9.00 -7.23 -8.89
C ASP A 81 8.10 -7.96 -9.89
N ASP A 82 6.79 -7.95 -9.67
CA ASP A 82 5.86 -8.72 -10.50
C ASP A 82 5.38 -7.94 -11.73
N LEU A 83 5.16 -6.64 -11.59
CA LEU A 83 4.66 -5.80 -12.67
C LEU A 83 5.76 -5.00 -13.38
N GLY A 84 6.99 -5.05 -12.90
CA GLY A 84 8.10 -4.34 -13.50
C GLY A 84 7.99 -2.82 -13.43
N ILE A 85 7.22 -2.31 -12.49
CA ILE A 85 7.07 -0.86 -12.30
C ILE A 85 8.27 -0.35 -11.50
N ASN A 86 8.89 0.73 -11.95
CA ASN A 86 9.97 1.34 -11.18
C ASN A 86 9.44 2.00 -9.90
N LEU A 87 10.36 2.36 -9.00
CA LEU A 87 9.98 2.86 -7.68
C LEU A 87 9.18 4.18 -7.77
N ALA A 88 9.51 5.05 -8.72
CA ALA A 88 8.75 6.28 -8.95
C ALA A 88 7.31 5.97 -9.38
N GLY A 89 7.15 5.00 -10.27
CA GLY A 89 5.82 4.54 -10.71
C GLY A 89 5.03 3.91 -9.57
N ALA A 90 5.70 3.10 -8.74
CA ALA A 90 5.07 2.52 -7.56
C ALA A 90 4.59 3.60 -6.59
N ALA A 91 5.39 4.65 -6.39
CA ALA A 91 4.99 5.79 -5.56
C ALA A 91 3.74 6.47 -6.10
N ALA A 92 3.68 6.70 -7.41
CA ALA A 92 2.52 7.30 -8.06
C ALA A 92 1.27 6.44 -7.90
N VAL A 93 1.39 5.13 -8.11
CA VAL A 93 0.28 4.17 -7.95
C VAL A 93 -0.25 4.19 -6.52
N LEU A 94 0.63 4.14 -5.52
CA LEU A 94 0.22 4.13 -4.12
C LEU A 94 -0.45 5.46 -3.72
N HIS A 95 0.06 6.58 -4.22
CA HIS A 95 -0.55 7.88 -3.99
C HIS A 95 -1.98 7.94 -4.56
N LEU A 96 -2.15 7.52 -5.80
CA LEU A 96 -3.46 7.46 -6.44
C LEU A 96 -4.41 6.51 -5.72
N ARG A 97 -3.90 5.38 -5.24
CA ARG A 97 -4.67 4.43 -4.45
C ARG A 97 -5.22 5.08 -3.18
N GLN A 98 -4.39 5.83 -2.48
CA GLN A 98 -4.84 6.56 -1.28
C GLN A 98 -5.94 7.57 -1.61
N GLN A 99 -5.84 8.25 -2.75
CA GLN A 99 -6.87 9.17 -3.21
C GLN A 99 -8.17 8.45 -3.53
N VAL A 100 -8.10 7.29 -4.18
CA VAL A 100 -9.29 6.47 -4.47
C VAL A 100 -9.98 6.05 -3.17
N ILE A 101 -9.22 5.57 -2.19
CA ILE A 101 -9.77 5.16 -0.90
C ILE A 101 -10.46 6.35 -0.22
N ALA A 102 -9.81 7.50 -0.20
CA ALA A 102 -10.39 8.71 0.40
C ALA A 102 -11.71 9.12 -0.27
N LEU A 103 -11.76 9.08 -1.60
CA LEU A 103 -12.96 9.39 -2.37
C LEU A 103 -14.09 8.41 -2.11
N GLN A 104 -13.77 7.13 -1.97
CA GLN A 104 -14.78 6.11 -1.65
C GLN A 104 -15.38 6.31 -0.26
N ARG A 105 -14.57 6.70 0.70
CA ARG A 105 -15.05 7.02 2.05
C ARG A 105 -15.99 8.23 2.02
N GLU A 106 -15.61 9.26 1.24
CA GLU A 106 -16.48 10.41 1.03
C GLU A 106 -17.80 10.03 0.38
N MET A 107 -17.76 9.21 -0.66
CA MET A 107 -18.97 8.70 -1.32
C MET A 107 -19.86 7.94 -0.35
N GLN A 108 -19.26 7.07 0.44
CA GLN A 108 -20.03 6.29 1.42
C GLN A 108 -20.66 7.20 2.47
N ALA A 109 -19.94 8.18 2.96
CA ALA A 109 -20.46 9.16 3.93
C ALA A 109 -21.63 9.95 3.34
N LEU A 110 -21.54 10.36 2.09
CA LEU A 110 -22.62 11.06 1.40
C LEU A 110 -23.86 10.17 1.20
N ARG A 111 -23.66 8.92 0.83
CA ARG A 111 -24.74 7.95 0.69
C ARG A 111 -25.45 7.71 2.02
N ASP A 112 -24.69 7.55 3.09
CA ASP A 112 -25.25 7.36 4.43
C ASP A 112 -26.05 8.59 4.86
N GLN A 113 -25.58 9.79 4.51
CA GLN A 113 -26.28 11.02 4.78
C GLN A 113 -27.60 11.11 4.02
N LEU A 114 -27.61 10.73 2.74
CA LEU A 114 -28.82 10.68 1.93
C LEU A 114 -29.84 9.69 2.49
N ASP A 115 -29.37 8.52 2.93
CA ASP A 115 -30.26 7.50 3.51
C ASP A 115 -30.88 7.96 4.83
N ARG A 116 -30.13 8.72 5.64
CA ARG A 116 -30.67 9.29 6.88
C ARG A 116 -31.73 10.37 6.64
N ASN A 117 -31.66 11.04 5.50
CA ASN A 117 -32.59 12.11 5.14
C ASN A 117 -33.87 11.62 4.43
N ARG A 118 -34.02 10.31 4.27
CA ARG A 118 -35.24 9.74 3.71
C ARG A 118 -36.34 9.58 4.71
#